data_4494caedbf176d1bdd6e73eaa427833b
#
_entry.id   4494caedbf176d1bdd6e73eaa427833b
#
_cell.length_a   1.000
_cell.length_b   1.000
_cell.length_c   1.000
_cell.angle_alpha   90.00
_cell.angle_beta   90.00
_cell.angle_gamma   90.00
#
_symmetry.space_group_name_H-M   'P 1'
#
loop_
_entity.id
_entity.type
_entity.pdbx_description
1 polymer ?
#
loop_
_entity_poly.entity_id
_entity_poly.type
_entity_poly.pdbx_seq_one_letter_code
_entity_poly.pdbx_strand_id
1 'polypeptide(L)'
;MSKSNIIQLSEFDVTQKIIESLSSVCTRAVLFSITNESKVATQIADELKISISTIYKTLSNLEELALVEVDKFVISAEGKKIKQYRSRIDKVEITLTGLEPILNLYPNTSNPKLNIQS
;
A
#
# COMPACT_ATOMS: atom_id res chain seq x y z
N MET A 1 -27.48 -1.38 -20.71
CA MET A 1 -26.05 -1.54 -20.52
C MET A 1 -25.67 -3.00 -20.55
N SER A 2 -24.58 -3.30 -21.21
CA SER A 2 -24.11 -4.67 -21.30
C SER A 2 -23.32 -5.03 -20.04
N LYS A 3 -23.08 -6.33 -19.85
CA LYS A 3 -22.28 -6.81 -18.73
C LYS A 3 -20.85 -6.29 -18.79
N SER A 4 -20.28 -6.14 -20.01
CA SER A 4 -18.92 -5.66 -20.15
C SER A 4 -18.77 -4.21 -19.64
N ASN A 5 -19.82 -3.39 -19.79
CA ASN A 5 -19.80 -2.04 -19.26
C ASN A 5 -19.74 -2.04 -17.73
N ILE A 6 -20.47 -2.96 -17.09
CA ILE A 6 -20.47 -3.08 -15.64
C ILE A 6 -19.09 -3.49 -15.14
N ILE A 7 -18.45 -4.43 -15.81
CA ILE A 7 -17.11 -4.88 -15.45
C ILE A 7 -16.11 -3.74 -15.57
N GLN A 8 -16.21 -2.97 -16.66
CA GLN A 8 -15.32 -1.82 -16.86
C GLN A 8 -15.46 -0.79 -15.75
N LEU A 9 -16.70 -0.54 -15.30
CA LEU A 9 -16.93 0.40 -14.21
C LEU A 9 -16.26 -0.07 -12.92
N SER A 10 -16.31 -1.38 -12.64
CA SER A 10 -15.65 -1.93 -11.46
C SER A 10 -14.15 -1.75 -11.53
N GLU A 11 -13.54 -2.03 -12.67
CA GLU A 11 -12.10 -1.87 -12.84
C GLU A 11 -11.71 -0.40 -12.73
N PHE A 12 -12.50 0.48 -13.35
CA PHE A 12 -12.27 1.91 -13.26
C PHE A 12 -12.35 2.37 -11.80
N ASP A 13 -13.31 1.87 -11.06
CA ASP A 13 -13.52 2.25 -9.67
C ASP A 13 -12.31 1.87 -8.80
N VAL A 14 -11.79 0.66 -8.96
CA VAL A 14 -10.62 0.22 -8.21
C VAL A 14 -9.40 1.05 -8.55
N THR A 15 -9.16 1.29 -9.84
CA THR A 15 -8.06 2.11 -10.29
C THR A 15 -8.17 3.52 -9.71
N GLN A 16 -9.38 4.09 -9.76
CA GLN A 16 -9.62 5.43 -9.25
C GLN A 16 -9.34 5.50 -7.74
N LYS A 17 -9.76 4.49 -6.99
CA LYS A 17 -9.53 4.44 -5.55
C LYS A 17 -8.04 4.41 -5.22
N ILE A 18 -7.27 3.65 -5.97
CA ILE A 18 -5.83 3.58 -5.75
C ILE A 18 -5.19 4.94 -6.05
N ILE A 19 -5.58 5.56 -7.16
CA ILE A 19 -5.04 6.87 -7.53
C ILE A 19 -5.38 7.91 -6.47
N GLU A 20 -6.62 7.92 -6.00
CA GLU A 20 -7.04 8.86 -4.97
C GLU A 20 -6.27 8.64 -3.67
N SER A 21 -6.07 7.39 -3.30
CA SER A 21 -5.31 7.06 -2.10
C SER A 21 -3.87 7.56 -2.22
N LEU A 22 -3.26 7.33 -3.37
CA LEU A 22 -1.86 7.73 -3.60
C LEU A 22 -1.68 9.21 -3.89
N SER A 23 -2.76 9.97 -4.03
CA SER A 23 -2.67 11.41 -4.19
C SER A 23 -2.32 12.09 -2.86
N SER A 24 -2.48 11.39 -1.75
CA SER A 24 -2.12 11.89 -0.42
C SER A 24 -0.63 11.74 -0.18
N VAL A 25 0.03 12.84 0.19
CA VAL A 25 1.46 12.80 0.53
C VAL A 25 1.69 11.87 1.72
N CYS A 26 0.80 11.91 2.70
CA CYS A 26 0.88 11.06 3.89
C CYS A 26 0.86 9.58 3.49
N THR A 27 -0.09 9.21 2.62
CA THR A 27 -0.21 7.82 2.16
C THR A 27 1.05 7.36 1.44
N ARG A 28 1.58 8.20 0.56
CA ARG A 28 2.82 7.87 -0.15
C ARG A 28 3.98 7.72 0.81
N ALA A 29 4.07 8.61 1.80
CA ALA A 29 5.15 8.54 2.78
C ALA A 29 5.12 7.22 3.55
N VAL A 30 3.93 6.81 3.98
CA VAL A 30 3.76 5.54 4.70
C VAL A 30 4.14 4.37 3.80
N LEU A 31 3.57 4.34 2.59
CA LEU A 31 3.79 3.23 1.67
C LEU A 31 5.26 3.03 1.35
N PHE A 32 5.96 4.10 1.00
CA PHE A 32 7.35 4.00 0.58
C PHE A 32 8.34 3.90 1.74
N SER A 33 7.89 4.22 2.97
CA SER A 33 8.74 4.04 4.15
C SER A 33 8.99 2.56 4.48
N ILE A 34 8.14 1.68 3.96
CA ILE A 34 8.23 0.24 4.25
C ILE A 34 8.54 -0.59 2.99
N THR A 35 9.15 0.04 2.01
CA THR A 35 9.56 -0.66 0.79
C THR A 35 10.76 -1.56 1.03
N ASN A 36 11.79 -1.03 1.66
CA ASN A 36 13.04 -1.76 1.86
C ASN A 36 13.06 -2.57 3.14
N GLU A 37 12.20 -2.24 4.08
CA GLU A 37 12.22 -2.82 5.41
C GLU A 37 10.82 -2.83 5.98
N SER A 38 10.39 -3.96 6.53
CA SER A 38 9.08 -4.01 7.18
C SER A 38 9.15 -3.33 8.54
N LYS A 39 8.05 -2.69 8.93
CA LYS A 39 8.00 -1.90 10.17
C LYS A 39 6.65 -2.04 10.84
N VAL A 40 6.67 -1.89 12.17
CA VAL A 40 5.42 -1.81 12.93
C VAL A 40 4.89 -0.38 12.85
N ALA A 41 3.58 -0.22 13.10
CA ALA A 41 2.93 1.07 12.96
C ALA A 41 3.54 2.16 13.84
N THR A 42 3.92 1.82 15.07
CA THR A 42 4.51 2.80 15.98
C THR A 42 5.85 3.32 15.46
N GLN A 43 6.63 2.45 14.84
CA GLN A 43 7.90 2.86 14.25
C GLN A 43 7.67 3.83 13.08
N ILE A 44 6.69 3.52 12.23
CA ILE A 44 6.36 4.39 11.10
C ILE A 44 5.91 5.76 11.61
N ALA A 45 5.02 5.77 12.61
CA ALA A 45 4.51 7.01 13.19
C ALA A 45 5.64 7.87 13.74
N ASP A 46 6.58 7.23 14.42
CA ASP A 46 7.71 7.93 15.03
C ASP A 46 8.66 8.51 13.98
N GLU A 47 8.97 7.71 12.95
CA GLU A 47 9.88 8.14 11.90
C GLU A 47 9.30 9.25 11.03
N LEU A 48 8.01 9.17 10.71
CA LEU A 48 7.38 10.14 9.85
C LEU A 48 6.77 11.33 10.59
N LYS A 49 6.76 11.27 11.92
CA LYS A 49 6.16 12.33 12.74
C LYS A 49 4.68 12.51 12.44
N ILE A 50 4.00 11.39 12.28
CA ILE A 50 2.56 11.35 12.02
C ILE A 50 1.90 10.61 13.17
N SER A 51 0.69 11.06 13.56
CA SER A 51 0.00 10.44 14.69
C SER A 51 -0.27 8.97 14.42
N ILE A 52 -0.24 8.18 15.51
CA ILE A 52 -0.42 6.73 15.38
C ILE A 52 -1.80 6.37 14.82
N SER A 53 -2.83 7.15 15.17
CA SER A 53 -4.17 6.89 14.65
C SER A 53 -4.23 7.10 13.14
N THR A 54 -3.54 8.10 12.62
CA THR A 54 -3.46 8.34 11.18
C THR A 54 -2.69 7.21 10.49
N ILE A 55 -1.61 6.74 11.11
CA ILE A 55 -0.84 5.62 10.55
C ILE A 55 -1.70 4.37 10.45
N TYR A 56 -2.44 4.00 11.51
CA TYR A 56 -3.30 2.82 11.47
C TYR A 56 -4.37 2.95 10.40
N LYS A 57 -4.98 4.12 10.28
CA LYS A 57 -6.00 4.35 9.27
C LYS A 57 -5.41 4.21 7.85
N THR A 58 -4.23 4.80 7.65
CA THR A 58 -3.55 4.74 6.36
C THR A 58 -3.15 3.31 6.01
N LEU A 59 -2.57 2.58 6.95
CA LEU A 59 -2.17 1.19 6.74
C LEU A 59 -3.37 0.31 6.44
N SER A 60 -4.47 0.52 7.16
CA SER A 60 -5.70 -0.24 6.94
C SER A 60 -6.21 -0.02 5.51
N ASN A 61 -6.21 1.22 5.05
CA ASN A 61 -6.63 1.55 3.70
C ASN A 61 -5.70 0.91 2.65
N LEU A 62 -4.39 1.00 2.87
CA LEU A 62 -3.42 0.41 1.96
C LEU A 62 -3.52 -1.11 1.91
N GLU A 63 -3.78 -1.74 3.05
CA GLU A 63 -3.96 -3.18 3.12
C GLU A 63 -5.22 -3.60 2.36
N GLU A 64 -6.28 -2.84 2.50
CA GLU A 64 -7.54 -3.08 1.80
C GLU A 64 -7.35 -3.01 0.28
N LEU A 65 -6.50 -2.10 -0.18
CA LEU A 65 -6.17 -1.95 -1.60
C LEU A 65 -5.10 -2.94 -2.06
N ALA A 66 -4.64 -3.80 -1.18
CA ALA A 66 -3.61 -4.81 -1.45
C ALA A 66 -2.26 -4.19 -1.84
N LEU A 67 -1.96 -2.99 -1.37
CA LEU A 67 -0.70 -2.32 -1.65
C LEU A 67 0.35 -2.57 -0.57
N VAL A 68 -0.08 -2.99 0.62
CA VAL A 68 0.81 -3.43 1.69
C VAL A 68 0.35 -4.78 2.19
N GLU A 69 1.25 -5.49 2.85
CA GLU A 69 0.95 -6.79 3.45
C GLU A 69 1.55 -6.85 4.84
N VAL A 70 1.02 -7.76 5.65
CA VAL A 70 1.63 -8.07 6.94
C VAL A 70 2.77 -9.04 6.66
N ASP A 71 3.99 -8.58 6.86
CA ASP A 71 5.17 -9.41 6.61
C ASP A 71 5.32 -10.49 7.68
N LYS A 72 5.21 -10.06 8.94
CA LYS A 72 5.29 -10.99 10.07
C LYS A 72 4.73 -10.27 11.30
N PHE A 73 4.61 -11.03 12.37
CA PHE A 73 4.22 -10.50 13.68
C PHE A 73 5.44 -10.43 14.57
N VAL A 74 5.51 -9.41 15.41
CA VAL A 74 6.51 -9.33 16.47
C VAL A 74 5.77 -9.32 17.79
N ILE A 75 6.48 -9.71 18.86
CA ILE A 75 5.90 -9.76 20.20
C ILE A 75 6.36 -8.52 20.96
N SER A 76 5.39 -7.73 21.45
CA SER A 76 5.71 -6.53 22.22
C SER A 76 6.19 -6.92 23.63
N ALA A 77 6.68 -5.92 24.36
CA ALA A 77 7.10 -6.10 25.74
C ALA A 77 5.97 -6.63 26.62
N GLU A 78 4.71 -6.30 26.25
CA GLU A 78 3.53 -6.78 26.98
C GLU A 78 3.05 -8.15 26.53
N GLY A 79 3.75 -8.77 25.57
CA GLY A 79 3.37 -10.07 25.07
C GLY A 79 2.31 -10.07 23.98
N LYS A 80 2.00 -8.92 23.43
CA LYS A 80 1.01 -8.79 22.36
C LYS A 80 1.63 -8.99 20.99
N LYS A 81 0.88 -9.62 20.09
CA LYS A 81 1.28 -9.73 18.68
C LYS A 81 1.04 -8.41 17.99
N ILE A 82 2.07 -7.91 17.34
CA ILE A 82 2.01 -6.65 16.60
C ILE A 82 2.37 -6.93 15.16
N LYS A 83 1.56 -6.39 14.23
CA LYS A 83 1.80 -6.55 12.80
C LYS A 83 3.00 -5.74 12.34
N GLN A 84 3.82 -6.34 11.51
CA GLN A 84 4.93 -5.66 10.85
C GLN A 84 4.61 -5.62 9.37
N TYR A 85 4.50 -4.42 8.82
CA TYR A 85 4.00 -4.19 7.47
C TYR A 85 5.14 -3.99 6.47
N ARG A 86 4.89 -4.42 5.24
CA ARG A 86 5.82 -4.21 4.13
C ARG A 86 5.04 -3.84 2.88
N SER A 87 5.60 -2.94 2.09
CA SER A 87 4.99 -2.56 0.82
C SER A 87 5.09 -3.71 -0.19
N ARG A 88 4.04 -3.91 -0.96
CA ARG A 88 4.03 -4.89 -2.04
C ARG A 88 4.53 -4.30 -3.35
N ILE A 89 4.66 -2.98 -3.40
CA ILE A 89 5.09 -2.28 -4.62
C ILE A 89 6.23 -1.32 -4.28
N ASP A 90 7.08 -1.05 -5.24
CA ASP A 90 8.14 -0.06 -5.05
C ASP A 90 8.06 1.08 -6.07
N LYS A 91 7.13 1.00 -7.03
CA LYS A 91 6.98 2.04 -8.04
C LYS A 91 5.55 2.05 -8.56
N VAL A 92 5.03 3.24 -8.81
CA VAL A 92 3.71 3.44 -9.39
C VAL A 92 3.85 4.42 -10.54
N GLU A 93 3.22 4.09 -11.68
CA GLU A 93 3.12 5.01 -12.79
C GLU A 93 1.66 5.23 -13.14
N ILE A 94 1.27 6.49 -13.31
CA ILE A 94 -0.07 6.86 -13.70
C ILE A 94 0.04 7.63 -15.02
N THR A 95 -0.65 7.13 -16.05
CA THR A 95 -0.63 7.75 -17.37
C THR A 95 -2.02 8.25 -17.71
N LEU A 96 -2.12 9.51 -18.09
CA LEU A 96 -3.37 10.13 -18.48
C LEU A 96 -3.27 10.59 -19.94
N THR A 97 -3.89 9.84 -20.83
CA THR A 97 -3.95 10.21 -22.24
C THR A 97 -5.38 10.40 -22.70
N GLY A 98 -6.33 10.18 -21.82
CA GLY A 98 -7.75 10.32 -22.12
C GLY A 98 -8.53 10.32 -20.82
N LEU A 99 -9.78 9.88 -20.91
CA LEU A 99 -10.67 9.87 -19.76
C LEU A 99 -10.23 8.89 -18.69
N GLU A 100 -9.83 7.69 -19.13
CA GLU A 100 -9.48 6.63 -18.19
C GLU A 100 -7.97 6.61 -17.96
N PRO A 101 -7.54 6.67 -16.68
CA PRO A 101 -6.12 6.59 -16.38
C PRO A 101 -5.61 5.17 -16.53
N ILE A 102 -4.32 5.05 -16.85
CA ILE A 102 -3.63 3.78 -16.87
C ILE A 102 -2.73 3.74 -15.64
N LEU A 103 -2.92 2.73 -14.83
CA LEU A 103 -2.19 2.56 -13.57
C LEU A 103 -1.29 1.34 -13.68
N ASN A 104 0.01 1.55 -13.54
CA ASN A 104 0.98 0.45 -13.52
C ASN A 104 1.61 0.37 -12.14
N LEU A 105 1.46 -0.80 -11.51
CA LEU A 105 2.02 -1.07 -10.19
C LEU A 105 3.18 -2.04 -10.37
N TYR A 106 4.35 -1.68 -9.86
CA TYR A 106 5.55 -2.50 -10.00
C TYR A 106 5.83 -3.23 -8.69
N PRO A 107 5.96 -4.56 -8.73
CA PRO A 107 6.21 -5.33 -7.50
C PRO A 107 7.47 -4.87 -6.80
N ASN A 108 7.45 -4.95 -5.49
CA ASN A 108 8.58 -4.58 -4.65
C ASN A 108 9.68 -5.64 -4.75
N THR A 109 10.74 -5.33 -5.49
CA THR A 109 11.83 -6.26 -5.73
C THR A 109 12.74 -6.45 -4.52
N SER A 110 12.65 -5.57 -3.54
CA SER A 110 13.44 -5.72 -2.31
C SER A 110 12.72 -6.59 -1.28
N ASN A 111 11.47 -7.02 -1.58
CA ASN A 111 10.72 -7.91 -0.71
C ASN A 111 11.17 -9.36 -0.95
N PRO A 112 11.75 -10.05 0.05
CA PRO A 112 12.23 -11.43 -0.14
C PRO A 112 11.16 -12.39 -0.63
N LYS A 113 9.89 -12.15 -0.29
CA LYS A 113 8.80 -13.02 -0.72
C LYS A 113 8.53 -12.93 -2.20
N LEU A 114 8.88 -11.80 -2.83
CA LEU A 114 8.66 -11.58 -4.25
C LEU A 114 9.90 -11.82 -5.08
N ASN A 115 11.05 -11.98 -4.46
CA ASN A 115 12.33 -12.16 -5.12
C ASN A 115 12.88 -13.55 -4.87
N ILE A 116 12.08 -14.54 -5.22
CA ILE A 116 12.44 -15.94 -4.99
C ILE A 116 13.20 -16.54 -6.16
N GLN A 117 13.25 -15.86 -7.27
CA GLN A 117 13.99 -16.30 -8.44
C GLN A 117 15.42 -15.80 -8.32
N SER A 118 16.27 -16.56 -7.92
CA SER A 118 17.66 -16.11 -7.78
C SER A 118 18.58 -16.94 -8.62
#